data_5fa711813f9cb4628d5bc2f07a281ac4
#
_entry.id   5fa711813f9cb4628d5bc2f07a281ac4
#
_cell.length_a   1.000
_cell.length_b   1.000
_cell.length_c   1.000
_cell.angle_alpha   90.00
_cell.angle_beta   90.00
_cell.angle_gamma   90.00
#
_symmetry.space_group_name_H-M   'P 1'
#
loop_
_entity.id
_entity.type
_entity.pdbx_description
1 polymer ?
#
loop_
_entity_poly.entity_id
_entity_poly.type
_entity_poly.pdbx_seq_one_letter_code
_entity_poly.pdbx_strand_id
1 'polypeptide(L)'
;MRPAIRAAVADDLPALAALDEVCFGAEAWSTVSWETEFDRLSEDRVILVADEGSVVGYVVLLVPPLAVDVVELLRIAVSPAVRRIGLGGQLMTAALARCAGRTVLLEVAAGNESATALYRAFGFGEISRRRGYYAGGEDAVIMRWREEV
;
A
#
# COMPACT_ATOMS: atom_id res chain seq x y z
N MET A 1 -14.77 -0.38 -18.24
CA MET A 1 -15.38 0.02 -16.96
C MET A 1 -14.29 0.39 -15.97
N ARG A 2 -14.48 1.47 -15.27
CA ARG A 2 -13.50 1.94 -14.27
C ARG A 2 -13.69 1.17 -12.99
N PRO A 3 -12.61 0.60 -12.38
CA PRO A 3 -12.73 -0.08 -11.10
C PRO A 3 -13.25 0.86 -10.01
N ALA A 4 -14.10 0.34 -9.13
CA ALA A 4 -14.55 1.08 -7.96
C ALA A 4 -13.53 0.89 -6.83
N ILE A 5 -13.17 1.98 -6.16
CA ILE A 5 -12.32 1.92 -4.97
C ILE A 5 -13.26 1.86 -3.76
N ARG A 6 -13.10 0.84 -2.94
CA ARG A 6 -13.94 0.63 -1.76
C ARG A 6 -13.15 0.02 -0.61
N ALA A 7 -13.71 0.09 0.59
CA ALA A 7 -13.12 -0.59 1.74
C ALA A 7 -13.22 -2.11 1.57
N ALA A 8 -12.18 -2.81 2.01
CA ALA A 8 -12.19 -4.27 2.01
C ALA A 8 -13.18 -4.82 3.03
N VAL A 9 -13.81 -5.93 2.70
CA VAL A 9 -14.66 -6.71 3.62
C VAL A 9 -14.03 -8.09 3.81
N ALA A 10 -14.48 -8.83 4.83
CA ALA A 10 -13.88 -10.13 5.18
C ALA A 10 -13.77 -11.09 3.99
N ASP A 11 -14.75 -11.09 3.11
CA ASP A 11 -14.76 -11.98 1.95
C ASP A 11 -13.69 -11.65 0.91
N ASP A 12 -13.05 -10.49 1.00
CA ASP A 12 -11.99 -10.10 0.07
C ASP A 12 -10.64 -10.78 0.39
N LEU A 13 -10.48 -11.34 1.58
CA LEU A 13 -9.18 -11.86 2.02
C LEU A 13 -8.56 -12.87 1.04
N PRO A 14 -9.28 -13.90 0.57
CA PRO A 14 -8.67 -14.85 -0.37
C PRO A 14 -8.20 -14.19 -1.67
N ALA A 15 -8.98 -13.26 -2.20
CA ALA A 15 -8.61 -12.55 -3.43
C ALA A 15 -7.38 -11.67 -3.23
N LEU A 16 -7.28 -10.99 -2.08
CA LEU A 16 -6.12 -10.18 -1.76
C LEU A 16 -4.86 -11.03 -1.60
N ALA A 17 -4.96 -12.14 -0.88
CA ALA A 17 -3.83 -13.05 -0.71
C ALA A 17 -3.34 -13.59 -2.06
N ALA A 18 -4.26 -13.96 -2.94
CA ALA A 18 -3.92 -14.46 -4.28
C ALA A 18 -3.25 -13.39 -5.13
N LEU A 19 -3.80 -12.16 -5.12
CA LEU A 19 -3.22 -11.05 -5.86
C LEU A 19 -1.82 -10.68 -5.33
N ASP A 20 -1.66 -10.72 -4.02
CA ASP A 20 -0.37 -10.45 -3.38
C ASP A 20 0.71 -11.44 -3.85
N GLU A 21 0.36 -12.73 -3.96
CA GLU A 21 1.28 -13.73 -4.49
C GLU A 21 1.67 -13.45 -5.94
N VAL A 22 0.71 -13.03 -6.76
CA VAL A 22 0.98 -12.70 -8.16
C VAL A 22 1.93 -11.50 -8.26
N CYS A 23 1.75 -10.49 -7.40
CA CYS A 23 2.53 -9.26 -7.45
C CYS A 23 3.90 -9.38 -6.80
N PHE A 24 4.04 -10.17 -5.74
CA PHE A 24 5.25 -10.19 -4.93
C PHE A 24 5.97 -11.53 -4.85
N GLY A 25 5.35 -12.61 -5.31
CA GLY A 25 5.98 -13.92 -5.32
C GLY A 25 6.47 -14.35 -3.92
N ALA A 26 7.78 -14.57 -3.80
CA ALA A 26 8.39 -15.00 -2.54
C ALA A 26 8.25 -13.96 -1.41
N GLU A 27 8.03 -12.69 -1.75
CA GLU A 27 7.84 -11.61 -0.79
C GLU A 27 6.38 -11.39 -0.42
N ALA A 28 5.46 -12.23 -0.92
CA ALA A 28 4.05 -12.15 -0.57
C ALA A 28 3.83 -12.40 0.91
N TRP A 29 2.84 -11.72 1.49
CA TRP A 29 2.47 -11.98 2.88
C TRP A 29 1.81 -13.34 3.02
N SER A 30 2.08 -14.02 4.13
CA SER A 30 1.45 -15.29 4.43
C SER A 30 -0.05 -15.12 4.68
N THR A 31 -0.80 -16.22 4.59
CA THR A 31 -2.22 -16.22 4.94
C THR A 31 -2.44 -15.73 6.37
N VAL A 32 -1.58 -16.16 7.31
CA VAL A 32 -1.67 -15.72 8.71
C VAL A 32 -1.46 -14.21 8.83
N SER A 33 -0.51 -13.65 8.08
CA SER A 33 -0.30 -12.19 8.05
C SER A 33 -1.53 -11.45 7.53
N TRP A 34 -2.14 -11.94 6.45
CA TRP A 34 -3.37 -11.36 5.91
C TRP A 34 -4.53 -11.45 6.90
N GLU A 35 -4.69 -12.57 7.58
CA GLU A 35 -5.72 -12.74 8.62
C GLU A 35 -5.53 -11.71 9.73
N THR A 36 -4.29 -11.49 10.16
CA THR A 36 -3.97 -10.49 11.18
C THR A 36 -4.36 -9.08 10.73
N GLU A 37 -4.06 -8.73 9.48
CA GLU A 37 -4.43 -7.41 8.94
C GLU A 37 -5.96 -7.25 8.91
N PHE A 38 -6.69 -8.26 8.50
CA PHE A 38 -8.15 -8.20 8.45
C PHE A 38 -8.76 -8.13 9.85
N ASP A 39 -8.18 -8.81 10.84
CA ASP A 39 -8.65 -8.74 12.22
C ASP A 39 -8.53 -7.32 12.80
N ARG A 40 -7.64 -6.50 12.24
CA ARG A 40 -7.41 -5.14 12.73
C ARG A 40 -8.16 -4.07 11.94
N LEU A 41 -9.03 -4.44 11.01
CA LEU A 41 -9.80 -3.48 10.20
C LEU A 41 -10.68 -2.55 11.04
N SER A 42 -11.16 -3.01 12.19
CA SER A 42 -11.97 -2.20 13.11
C SER A 42 -11.14 -1.41 14.12
N GLU A 43 -9.82 -1.54 14.07
CA GLU A 43 -8.91 -0.88 15.02
C GLU A 43 -8.06 0.17 14.30
N ASP A 44 -6.93 -0.25 13.72
CA ASP A 44 -5.91 0.64 13.17
C ASP A 44 -5.47 0.28 11.74
N ARG A 45 -6.22 -0.56 11.05
CA ARG A 45 -5.94 -0.88 9.64
C ARG A 45 -7.04 -0.35 8.74
N VAL A 46 -6.61 0.18 7.59
CA VAL A 46 -7.51 0.54 6.48
C VAL A 46 -6.99 -0.24 5.27
N ILE A 47 -7.87 -1.02 4.65
CA ILE A 47 -7.57 -1.71 3.41
C ILE A 47 -8.58 -1.23 2.37
N LEU A 48 -8.08 -0.65 1.28
CA LEU A 48 -8.91 -0.25 0.15
C LEU A 48 -8.63 -1.19 -1.01
N VAL A 49 -9.68 -1.58 -1.72
CA VAL A 49 -9.56 -2.46 -2.88
C VAL A 49 -10.12 -1.78 -4.11
N ALA A 50 -9.52 -2.08 -5.25
CA ALA A 50 -10.05 -1.72 -6.56
C ALA A 50 -10.81 -2.93 -7.10
N ASP A 51 -12.09 -2.74 -7.36
CA ASP A 51 -13.02 -3.80 -7.74
C ASP A 51 -13.63 -3.51 -9.11
N GLU A 52 -13.42 -4.41 -10.06
CA GLU A 52 -14.08 -4.36 -11.38
C GLU A 52 -14.82 -5.66 -11.68
N GLY A 53 -15.47 -6.24 -10.65
CA GLY A 53 -16.06 -7.57 -10.69
C GLY A 53 -15.17 -8.59 -10.00
N SER A 54 -13.89 -8.25 -9.85
CA SER A 54 -12.91 -8.98 -9.06
C SER A 54 -11.90 -7.95 -8.52
N VAL A 55 -11.19 -8.31 -7.47
CA VAL A 55 -10.17 -7.42 -6.89
C VAL A 55 -8.96 -7.37 -7.82
N VAL A 56 -8.65 -6.17 -8.32
CA VAL A 56 -7.53 -5.94 -9.24
C VAL A 56 -6.44 -5.06 -8.67
N GLY A 57 -6.62 -4.57 -7.46
CA GLY A 57 -5.61 -3.78 -6.76
C GLY A 57 -6.02 -3.55 -5.32
N TYR A 58 -5.05 -3.16 -4.50
CA TYR A 58 -5.33 -2.87 -3.08
C TYR A 58 -4.23 -1.97 -2.50
N VAL A 59 -4.57 -1.34 -1.37
CA VAL A 59 -3.61 -0.60 -0.54
C VAL A 59 -3.93 -0.89 0.92
N VAL A 60 -2.89 -1.08 1.72
CA VAL A 60 -2.99 -1.36 3.16
C VAL A 60 -2.33 -0.23 3.93
N LEU A 61 -3.08 0.36 4.87
CA LEU A 61 -2.59 1.44 5.73
C LEU A 61 -2.68 1.03 7.19
N LEU A 62 -1.68 1.44 7.96
CA LEU A 62 -1.73 1.44 9.42
C LEU A 62 -2.09 2.87 9.84
N VAL A 63 -3.30 3.05 10.36
CA VAL A 63 -3.84 4.36 10.76
C VAL A 63 -4.07 4.35 12.26
N PRO A 64 -3.11 4.83 13.05
CA PRO A 64 -3.26 4.85 14.51
C PRO A 64 -4.23 5.92 14.97
N PRO A 65 -4.57 5.98 16.27
CA PRO A 65 -5.44 7.04 16.79
C PRO A 65 -4.96 8.44 16.41
N LEU A 66 -5.89 9.38 16.33
CA LEU A 66 -5.62 10.76 15.87
C LEU A 66 -4.51 11.48 16.65
N ALA A 67 -4.26 11.11 17.90
CA ALA A 67 -3.17 11.68 18.69
C ALA A 67 -1.78 11.33 18.15
N VAL A 68 -1.66 10.29 17.30
CA VAL A 68 -0.41 9.88 16.69
C VAL A 68 -0.36 10.45 15.28
N ASP A 69 0.67 11.25 14.98
CA ASP A 69 0.77 11.95 13.70
C ASP A 69 1.04 11.01 12.51
N VAL A 70 1.74 9.91 12.72
CA VAL A 70 2.27 9.09 11.61
C VAL A 70 1.30 7.98 11.20
N VAL A 71 1.00 7.92 9.91
CA VAL A 71 0.31 6.81 9.24
C VAL A 71 1.36 6.06 8.42
N GLU A 72 1.29 4.74 8.39
CA GLU A 72 2.19 3.95 7.54
C GLU A 72 1.43 3.35 6.36
N LEU A 73 1.97 3.54 5.16
CA LEU A 73 1.51 2.81 3.98
C LEU A 73 2.29 1.50 3.95
N LEU A 74 1.61 0.41 4.28
CA LEU A 74 2.26 -0.89 4.43
C LEU A 74 2.46 -1.62 3.10
N ARG A 75 1.51 -1.48 2.18
CA ARG A 75 1.58 -2.17 0.90
C ARG A 75 0.59 -1.58 -0.09
N ILE A 76 0.99 -1.52 -1.35
CA ILE A 76 0.12 -1.16 -2.47
C ILE A 76 0.47 -2.05 -3.65
N ALA A 77 -0.53 -2.56 -4.34
CA ALA A 77 -0.31 -3.40 -5.51
C ALA A 77 -1.47 -3.29 -6.50
N VAL A 78 -1.13 -3.49 -7.76
CA VAL A 78 -2.08 -3.52 -8.87
C VAL A 78 -1.80 -4.77 -9.70
N SER A 79 -2.85 -5.50 -10.08
CA SER A 79 -2.72 -6.68 -10.92
C SER A 79 -1.95 -6.35 -12.20
N PRO A 80 -0.97 -7.20 -12.60
CA PRO A 80 -0.27 -7.00 -13.87
C PRO A 80 -1.18 -6.91 -15.09
N ALA A 81 -2.36 -7.54 -15.02
CA ALA A 81 -3.33 -7.53 -16.12
C ALA A 81 -3.95 -6.16 -16.39
N VAL A 82 -3.93 -5.26 -15.40
CA VAL A 82 -4.57 -3.93 -15.51
C VAL A 82 -3.62 -2.78 -15.18
N ARG A 83 -2.31 -3.02 -15.19
CA ARG A 83 -1.32 -1.97 -14.99
C ARG A 83 -1.38 -0.96 -16.14
N ARG A 84 -0.92 0.28 -15.88
CA ARG A 84 -0.84 1.38 -16.85
C ARG A 84 -2.17 2.07 -17.18
N ILE A 85 -3.25 1.76 -16.45
CA ILE A 85 -4.51 2.49 -16.56
C ILE A 85 -4.71 3.52 -15.43
N GLY A 86 -3.62 3.80 -14.68
CA GLY A 86 -3.66 4.79 -13.60
C GLY A 86 -4.29 4.28 -12.30
N LEU A 87 -4.47 2.97 -12.15
CA LEU A 87 -5.13 2.40 -10.99
C LEU A 87 -4.31 2.58 -9.70
N GLY A 88 -2.98 2.45 -9.80
CA GLY A 88 -2.10 2.73 -8.66
C GLY A 88 -2.27 4.15 -8.14
N GLY A 89 -2.39 5.11 -9.04
CA GLY A 89 -2.65 6.51 -8.69
C GLY A 89 -4.02 6.70 -8.06
N GLN A 90 -5.04 6.00 -8.53
CA GLN A 90 -6.38 6.06 -7.95
C GLN A 90 -6.39 5.50 -6.52
N LEU A 91 -5.72 4.37 -6.30
CA LEU A 91 -5.57 3.79 -4.97
C LEU A 91 -4.80 4.71 -4.04
N MET A 92 -3.72 5.32 -4.53
CA MET A 92 -2.92 6.26 -3.74
C MET A 92 -3.75 7.49 -3.36
N THR A 93 -4.50 8.07 -4.30
CA THR A 93 -5.37 9.22 -4.03
C THR A 93 -6.39 8.88 -2.94
N ALA A 94 -7.04 7.73 -3.04
CA ALA A 94 -8.00 7.28 -2.05
C ALA A 94 -7.35 7.03 -0.68
N ALA A 95 -6.15 6.44 -0.68
CA ALA A 95 -5.41 6.18 0.56
C ALA A 95 -5.01 7.48 1.25
N LEU A 96 -4.45 8.44 0.52
CA LEU A 96 -4.01 9.71 1.10
C LEU A 96 -5.18 10.54 1.62
N ALA A 97 -6.36 10.40 1.02
CA ALA A 97 -7.57 11.05 1.52
C ALA A 97 -7.95 10.55 2.94
N ARG A 98 -7.52 9.34 3.32
CA ARG A 98 -7.72 8.79 4.66
C ARG A 98 -6.69 9.27 5.67
N CYS A 99 -5.68 10.03 5.21
CA CYS A 99 -4.53 10.44 6.02
C CYS A 99 -4.49 11.96 6.23
N ALA A 100 -5.60 12.65 6.03
CA ALA A 100 -5.65 14.12 6.08
C ALA A 100 -5.03 14.68 7.36
N GLY A 101 -4.11 15.63 7.21
CA GLY A 101 -3.45 16.31 8.31
C GLY A 101 -2.32 15.51 8.96
N ARG A 102 -2.02 14.31 8.49
CA ARG A 102 -0.96 13.47 9.07
C ARG A 102 0.20 13.25 8.12
N THR A 103 1.32 12.88 8.71
CA THR A 103 2.50 12.41 7.97
C THR A 103 2.31 10.95 7.58
N VAL A 104 2.64 10.60 6.34
CA VAL A 104 2.60 9.22 5.86
C VAL A 104 4.03 8.75 5.57
N LEU A 105 4.40 7.63 6.16
CA LEU A 105 5.67 6.98 5.91
C LEU A 105 5.47 5.69 5.14
N LEU A 106 6.42 5.35 4.31
CA LEU A 106 6.50 4.06 3.65
C LEU A 106 7.96 3.61 3.53
N GLU A 107 8.12 2.31 3.30
CA GLU A 107 9.41 1.72 3.04
C GLU A 107 9.35 1.00 1.69
N VAL A 108 10.35 1.19 0.85
CA VAL A 108 10.42 0.60 -0.49
C VAL A 108 11.84 0.16 -0.79
N ALA A 109 11.97 -0.97 -1.51
CA ALA A 109 13.27 -1.42 -1.97
C ALA A 109 13.85 -0.42 -2.98
N ALA A 110 15.14 -0.09 -2.83
CA ALA A 110 15.81 0.93 -3.66
C ALA A 110 15.69 0.64 -5.16
N GLY A 111 15.69 -0.64 -5.56
CA GLY A 111 15.58 -1.03 -6.96
C GLY A 111 14.16 -1.07 -7.53
N ASN A 112 13.16 -0.84 -6.70
CA ASN A 112 11.77 -0.84 -7.18
C ASN A 112 11.44 0.50 -7.80
N GLU A 113 11.88 0.71 -9.05
CA GLU A 113 11.76 1.99 -9.73
C GLU A 113 10.32 2.40 -10.01
N SER A 114 9.45 1.46 -10.36
CA SER A 114 8.05 1.78 -10.68
C SER A 114 7.29 2.24 -9.43
N ALA A 115 7.51 1.60 -8.29
CA ALA A 115 6.90 2.01 -7.03
C ALA A 115 7.45 3.38 -6.59
N THR A 116 8.76 3.56 -6.66
CA THR A 116 9.41 4.81 -6.29
C THR A 116 8.89 5.98 -7.15
N ALA A 117 8.72 5.75 -8.45
CA ALA A 117 8.17 6.76 -9.35
C ALA A 117 6.73 7.15 -8.97
N LEU A 118 5.90 6.17 -8.64
CA LEU A 118 4.55 6.43 -8.16
C LEU A 118 4.55 7.28 -6.90
N TYR A 119 5.37 6.91 -5.91
CA TYR A 119 5.44 7.64 -4.64
C TYR A 119 5.93 9.07 -4.85
N ARG A 120 6.97 9.26 -5.65
CA ARG A 120 7.50 10.60 -5.95
C ARG A 120 6.47 11.46 -6.66
N ALA A 121 5.69 10.87 -7.57
CA ALA A 121 4.63 11.59 -8.29
C ALA A 121 3.56 12.15 -7.34
N PHE A 122 3.37 11.51 -6.20
CA PHE A 122 2.41 11.96 -5.17
C PHE A 122 3.05 12.87 -4.12
N GLY A 123 4.34 13.15 -4.22
CA GLY A 123 5.00 14.08 -3.32
C GLY A 123 5.77 13.43 -2.17
N PHE A 124 5.95 12.11 -2.19
CA PHE A 124 6.81 11.44 -1.23
C PHE A 124 8.26 11.77 -1.51
N GLY A 125 9.04 12.06 -0.46
CA GLY A 125 10.47 12.29 -0.56
C GLY A 125 11.24 11.33 0.33
N GLU A 126 12.44 10.95 -0.10
CA GLU A 126 13.32 10.09 0.69
C GLU A 126 13.83 10.84 1.91
N ILE A 127 13.73 10.22 3.10
CA ILE A 127 14.23 10.79 4.35
C ILE A 127 15.31 9.94 4.99
N SER A 128 15.42 8.65 4.66
CA SER A 128 16.38 7.75 5.27
C SER A 128 16.56 6.51 4.41
N ARG A 129 17.64 5.77 4.68
CA ARG A 129 17.93 4.47 4.07
C ARG A 129 18.42 3.48 5.10
N ARG A 130 18.04 2.22 4.93
CA ARG A 130 18.61 1.10 5.67
C ARG A 130 19.43 0.29 4.69
N ARG A 131 20.75 0.40 4.79
CA ARG A 131 21.65 -0.26 3.84
C ARG A 131 21.62 -1.77 4.03
N GLY A 132 21.54 -2.50 2.90
CA GLY A 132 21.57 -3.95 2.89
C GLY A 132 20.44 -4.61 3.65
N TYR A 133 19.31 -3.94 3.80
CA TYR A 133 18.18 -4.38 4.65
C TYR A 133 17.48 -5.63 4.11
N TYR A 134 17.27 -5.69 2.80
CA TYR A 134 16.58 -6.83 2.18
C TYR A 134 17.54 -7.97 1.86
N ALA A 135 17.00 -9.18 1.76
CA ALA A 135 17.76 -10.32 1.29
C ALA A 135 18.33 -10.00 -0.10
N GLY A 136 19.60 -10.30 -0.33
CA GLY A 136 20.30 -9.94 -1.56
C GLY A 136 21.04 -8.62 -1.49
N GLY A 137 20.99 -7.92 -0.35
CA GLY A 137 21.79 -6.73 -0.10
C GLY A 137 21.19 -5.42 -0.59
N GLU A 138 19.94 -5.43 -1.01
CA GLU A 138 19.26 -4.23 -1.48
C GLU A 138 18.89 -3.31 -0.31
N ASP A 139 19.05 -2.01 -0.49
CA ASP A 139 18.70 -1.02 0.52
C ASP A 139 17.18 -0.87 0.63
N ALA A 140 16.71 -0.54 1.84
CA ALA A 140 15.36 -0.06 2.07
C ALA A 140 15.39 1.46 2.09
N VAL A 141 14.52 2.09 1.31
CA VAL A 141 14.37 3.54 1.27
C VAL A 141 13.12 3.91 2.06
N ILE A 142 13.27 4.82 3.03
CA ILE A 142 12.15 5.35 3.80
C ILE A 142 11.72 6.65 3.16
N MET A 143 10.45 6.76 2.81
CA MET A 143 9.89 7.95 2.16
C MET A 143 8.78 8.54 3.03
N ARG A 144 8.62 9.85 2.92
CA ARG A 144 7.65 10.61 3.71
C ARG A 144 6.81 11.51 2.83
N TRP A 145 5.53 11.56 3.15
CA TRP A 145 4.57 12.50 2.56
C TRP A 145 3.84 13.24 3.67
N ARG A 146 3.54 14.50 3.43
CA ARG A 146 2.66 15.28 4.31
C ARG A 146 1.84 16.20 3.43
N GLU A 147 0.55 16.29 3.76
CA GLU A 147 -0.35 17.19 3.06
C GLU A 147 0.11 18.64 3.24
N GLU A 148 0.26 19.35 2.13
CA GLU A 148 0.57 20.78 2.17
C GLU A 148 -0.69 21.57 2.53
N VAL A 149 -0.54 22.54 3.41
CA VAL A 149 -1.63 23.39 3.89
C VAL A 149 -1.71 24.65 3.07
#